data_544279a342ac251c633a5c59f219eb93
#
_entry.id   544279a342ac251c633a5c59f219eb93
#
_cell.length_a   1.000
_cell.length_b   1.000
_cell.length_c   1.000
_cell.angle_alpha   90.00
_cell.angle_beta   90.00
_cell.angle_gamma   90.00
#
_symmetry.space_group_name_H-M   'P 1'
#
loop_
_entity.id
_entity.type
_entity.pdbx_description
1 polymer ?
#
loop_
_entity_poly.entity_id
_entity_poly.type
_entity_poly.pdbx_seq_one_letter_code
_entity_poly.pdbx_strand_id
1 'polypeptide(L)'
;MPRLLSPIPDGTRQALLNTSFENLVVTWLMQDGWQVFVPMLDYGHKTDVLISDGKRYFRIQIKTVDANKGKKQEVHNMWGDCKIDYIIYFVRNGEWGFIVPAFTEAKKMLNAPEHKMFLLKRNEFLTAFHTVD
;
A
#
# COMPACT_ATOMS: atom_id res chain seq x y z
N MET A 1 8.10 -31.82 2.21
CA MET A 1 7.74 -30.40 2.08
C MET A 1 7.88 -29.97 0.63
N PRO A 2 6.83 -29.37 0.06
CA PRO A 2 6.89 -28.89 -1.32
C PRO A 2 7.98 -27.81 -1.47
N ARG A 3 8.73 -27.88 -2.56
CA ARG A 3 9.77 -26.94 -2.87
C ARG A 3 9.60 -26.46 -4.31
N LEU A 4 10.01 -25.23 -4.55
CA LEU A 4 10.09 -24.70 -5.89
C LEU A 4 11.32 -25.29 -6.57
N LEU A 5 11.12 -26.09 -7.59
CA LEU A 5 12.21 -26.79 -8.31
C LEU A 5 12.66 -26.04 -9.55
N SER A 6 11.87 -25.09 -10.03
CA SER A 6 12.16 -24.31 -11.24
C SER A 6 12.36 -22.85 -10.90
N PRO A 7 13.25 -22.15 -11.62
CA PRO A 7 13.38 -20.70 -11.44
C PRO A 7 12.08 -19.98 -11.76
N ILE A 8 11.79 -18.91 -11.04
CA ILE A 8 10.64 -18.05 -11.34
C ILE A 8 11.15 -16.88 -12.17
N PRO A 9 10.54 -16.58 -13.33
CA PRO A 9 10.89 -15.37 -14.08
C PRO A 9 10.75 -14.11 -13.23
N ASP A 10 11.61 -13.12 -13.40
CA ASP A 10 11.63 -11.92 -12.59
C ASP A 10 10.30 -11.17 -12.62
N GLY A 11 9.69 -11.04 -13.79
CA GLY A 11 8.39 -10.38 -13.93
C GLY A 11 7.29 -11.09 -13.16
N THR A 12 7.31 -12.43 -13.17
CA THR A 12 6.34 -13.23 -12.39
C THR A 12 6.55 -13.04 -10.90
N ARG A 13 7.81 -13.10 -10.45
CA ARG A 13 8.13 -12.87 -9.03
C ARG A 13 7.66 -11.51 -8.56
N GLN A 14 7.89 -10.48 -9.38
CA GLN A 14 7.50 -9.11 -9.05
C GLN A 14 5.97 -8.97 -8.95
N ALA A 15 5.25 -9.56 -9.90
CA ALA A 15 3.78 -9.53 -9.88
C ALA A 15 3.21 -10.25 -8.67
N LEU A 16 3.77 -11.42 -8.32
CA LEU A 16 3.34 -12.16 -7.13
C LEU A 16 3.59 -11.36 -5.86
N LEU A 17 4.74 -10.72 -5.74
CA LEU A 17 5.08 -9.92 -4.57
C LEU A 17 4.15 -8.71 -4.44
N ASN A 18 3.91 -7.98 -5.53
CA ASN A 18 3.01 -6.83 -5.53
C ASN A 18 1.59 -7.24 -5.09
N THR A 19 1.08 -8.34 -5.64
CA THR A 19 -0.24 -8.85 -5.26
C THR A 19 -0.27 -9.30 -3.80
N SER A 20 0.83 -9.89 -3.31
CA SER A 20 0.90 -10.30 -1.90
C SER A 20 0.78 -9.11 -0.95
N PHE A 21 1.35 -7.96 -1.29
CA PHE A 21 1.22 -6.75 -0.49
C PHE A 21 -0.23 -6.26 -0.44
N GLU A 22 -0.93 -6.28 -1.56
CA GLU A 22 -2.36 -5.95 -1.60
C GLU A 22 -3.16 -6.88 -0.70
N ASN A 23 -2.87 -8.17 -0.75
CA ASN A 23 -3.54 -9.16 0.09
C ASN A 23 -3.26 -8.96 1.59
N LEU A 24 -2.06 -8.52 1.95
CA LEU A 24 -1.73 -8.20 3.34
C LEU A 24 -2.60 -7.05 3.85
N VAL A 25 -2.75 -5.99 3.07
CA VAL A 25 -3.61 -4.86 3.45
C VAL A 25 -5.04 -5.33 3.68
N VAL A 26 -5.58 -6.11 2.75
CA VAL A 26 -6.93 -6.67 2.86
C VAL A 26 -7.06 -7.48 4.16
N THR A 27 -6.13 -8.40 4.39
CA THR A 27 -6.16 -9.29 5.56
C THR A 27 -6.08 -8.50 6.87
N TRP A 28 -5.12 -7.59 6.96
CA TRP A 28 -4.89 -6.84 8.19
C TRP A 28 -6.07 -5.91 8.51
N LEU A 29 -6.65 -5.26 7.50
CA LEU A 29 -7.78 -4.37 7.72
C LEU A 29 -9.05 -5.15 8.09
N MET A 30 -9.27 -6.34 7.49
CA MET A 30 -10.37 -7.20 7.91
C MET A 30 -10.22 -7.63 9.37
N GLN A 31 -9.01 -8.00 9.78
CA GLN A 31 -8.73 -8.39 11.16
C GLN A 31 -8.91 -7.23 12.14
N ASP A 32 -8.77 -6.00 11.66
CA ASP A 32 -9.01 -4.79 12.45
C ASP A 32 -10.49 -4.41 12.53
N GLY A 33 -11.36 -5.13 11.82
CA GLY A 33 -12.80 -4.91 11.86
C GLY A 33 -13.37 -4.07 10.73
N TRP A 34 -12.56 -3.71 9.75
CA TRP A 34 -13.05 -2.98 8.57
C TRP A 34 -13.79 -3.90 7.63
N GLN A 35 -14.87 -3.42 7.04
CA GLN A 35 -15.45 -4.05 5.86
C GLN A 35 -14.57 -3.70 4.67
N VAL A 36 -14.10 -4.71 3.93
CA VAL A 36 -13.13 -4.53 2.86
C VAL A 36 -13.74 -4.95 1.54
N PHE A 37 -13.65 -4.07 0.54
CA PHE A 37 -14.13 -4.31 -0.82
C PHE A 37 -12.94 -4.24 -1.76
N VAL A 38 -12.82 -5.25 -2.63
CA VAL A 38 -11.81 -5.27 -3.67
C VAL A 38 -12.53 -5.13 -5.01
N PRO A 39 -12.18 -4.16 -5.86
CA PRO A 39 -12.87 -4.01 -7.13
C PRO A 39 -12.63 -5.23 -8.02
N MET A 40 -13.69 -5.68 -8.68
CA MET A 40 -13.56 -6.74 -9.68
C MET A 40 -12.66 -6.29 -10.84
N LEU A 41 -12.80 -5.02 -11.20
CA LEU A 41 -11.98 -4.37 -12.23
C LEU A 41 -11.82 -2.90 -11.83
N ASP A 42 -10.59 -2.45 -11.72
CA ASP A 42 -10.31 -1.03 -11.52
C ASP A 42 -9.60 -0.48 -12.76
N TYR A 43 -10.36 0.13 -13.65
CA TYR A 43 -9.81 0.76 -14.84
C TYR A 43 -9.98 2.27 -14.72
N GLY A 44 -8.89 2.95 -14.34
CA GLY A 44 -8.85 4.41 -14.28
C GLY A 44 -9.28 5.03 -12.95
N HIS A 45 -9.83 4.27 -12.01
CA HIS A 45 -10.26 4.81 -10.71
C HIS A 45 -9.15 4.82 -9.67
N LYS A 46 -8.06 4.12 -9.90
CA LYS A 46 -6.86 4.08 -9.05
C LYS A 46 -7.12 3.56 -7.64
N THR A 47 -8.19 2.80 -7.45
CA THR A 47 -8.57 2.24 -6.14
C THR A 47 -8.30 0.75 -6.12
N ASP A 48 -7.38 0.32 -5.27
CA ASP A 48 -7.07 -1.10 -5.10
C ASP A 48 -7.94 -1.74 -4.03
N VAL A 49 -8.29 -0.96 -3.00
CA VAL A 49 -9.09 -1.43 -1.87
C VAL A 49 -10.00 -0.29 -1.43
N LEU A 50 -11.26 -0.62 -1.16
CA LEU A 50 -12.23 0.28 -0.53
C LEU A 50 -12.56 -0.29 0.85
N ILE A 51 -12.52 0.52 1.88
CA ILE A 51 -12.85 0.08 3.24
C ILE A 51 -13.96 0.94 3.82
N SER A 52 -14.71 0.37 4.76
CA SER A 52 -15.78 1.08 5.47
C SER A 52 -15.86 0.64 6.93
N ASP A 53 -16.14 1.59 7.80
CA ASP A 53 -16.46 1.34 9.20
C ASP A 53 -17.98 1.18 9.42
N GLY A 54 -18.74 1.11 8.34
CA GLY A 54 -20.19 1.04 8.36
C GLY A 54 -20.87 2.38 8.08
N LYS A 55 -20.14 3.48 8.14
CA LYS A 55 -20.66 4.83 7.89
C LYS A 55 -19.85 5.59 6.85
N ARG A 56 -18.52 5.53 6.95
CA ARG A 56 -17.62 6.22 6.03
C ARG A 56 -16.92 5.21 5.15
N TYR A 57 -16.48 5.68 3.98
CA TYR A 57 -15.76 4.88 3.01
C TYR A 57 -14.43 5.55 2.69
N PHE A 58 -13.37 4.76 2.62
CA PHE A 58 -12.04 5.25 2.28
C PHE A 58 -11.48 4.46 1.12
N ARG A 59 -10.97 5.17 0.12
CA ARG A 59 -10.33 4.58 -1.05
C ARG A 59 -8.83 4.52 -0.84
N ILE A 60 -8.26 3.35 -1.04
CA ILE A 60 -6.85 3.10 -0.81
C ILE A 60 -6.19 2.64 -2.11
N GLN A 61 -5.07 3.25 -2.45
CA GLN A 61 -4.19 2.78 -3.50
C GLN A 61 -2.96 2.15 -2.88
N ILE A 62 -2.49 1.04 -3.45
CA ILE A 62 -1.33 0.31 -2.94
C ILE A 62 -0.25 0.35 -4.02
N LYS A 63 0.94 0.76 -3.64
CA LYS A 63 2.09 0.89 -4.53
C LYS A 63 3.30 0.19 -3.93
N THR A 64 4.15 -0.32 -4.81
CA THR A 64 5.42 -0.91 -4.41
C THR A 64 6.54 -0.01 -4.93
N VAL A 65 7.52 0.27 -4.08
CA VAL A 65 8.69 1.08 -4.43
C VAL A 65 9.95 0.33 -4.04
N ASP A 66 11.06 0.67 -4.70
CA ASP A 66 12.36 0.14 -4.34
C ASP A 66 13.04 1.08 -3.36
N ALA A 67 13.75 0.52 -2.36
CA ALA A 67 14.50 1.34 -1.43
C ALA A 67 15.74 1.93 -2.11
N ASN A 68 15.93 3.23 -1.95
CA ASN A 68 17.11 3.94 -2.44
C ASN A 68 18.05 4.21 -1.27
N LYS A 69 19.11 3.42 -1.13
CA LYS A 69 20.09 3.60 -0.07
C LYS A 69 20.77 4.96 -0.21
N GLY A 70 20.77 5.74 0.87
CA GLY A 70 21.48 7.01 0.94
C GLY A 70 20.87 8.13 0.11
N LYS A 71 19.71 7.92 -0.51
CA LYS A 71 19.00 8.95 -1.28
C LYS A 71 17.63 9.19 -0.69
N LYS A 72 17.18 10.43 -0.73
CA LYS A 72 15.80 10.79 -0.39
C LYS A 72 14.88 10.20 -1.44
N GLN A 73 13.86 9.48 -1.00
CA GLN A 73 12.89 8.86 -1.88
C GLN A 73 11.70 9.79 -2.09
N GLU A 74 11.42 10.09 -3.34
CA GLU A 74 10.23 10.86 -3.72
C GLU A 74 9.15 9.91 -4.21
N VAL A 75 7.89 10.27 -3.93
CA VAL A 75 6.73 9.58 -4.47
C VAL A 75 5.90 10.57 -5.27
N HIS A 76 5.35 10.10 -6.37
CA HIS A 76 4.64 10.92 -7.33
C HIS A 76 3.14 10.72 -7.21
N ASN A 77 2.38 11.80 -7.43
CA ASN A 77 0.93 11.71 -7.50
C ASN A 77 0.53 11.04 -8.82
N MET A 78 0.20 9.76 -8.74
CA MET A 78 -0.21 8.95 -9.89
C MET A 78 -1.73 8.78 -9.99
N TRP A 79 -2.49 9.33 -9.03
CA TRP A 79 -3.95 9.22 -9.03
C TRP A 79 -4.64 10.44 -9.63
N GLY A 80 -3.92 11.57 -9.79
CA GLY A 80 -4.45 12.76 -10.41
C GLY A 80 -5.67 13.30 -9.69
N ASP A 81 -6.77 13.43 -10.43
CA ASP A 81 -8.04 13.92 -9.91
C ASP A 81 -8.93 12.81 -9.33
N CYS A 82 -8.49 11.56 -9.37
CA CYS A 82 -9.24 10.47 -8.75
C CYS A 82 -9.27 10.68 -7.24
N LYS A 83 -10.43 10.45 -6.65
CA LYS A 83 -10.55 10.58 -5.19
C LYS A 83 -9.93 9.36 -4.51
N ILE A 84 -8.75 9.56 -3.97
CA ILE A 84 -8.05 8.57 -3.14
C ILE A 84 -7.85 9.19 -1.78
N ASP A 85 -8.06 8.40 -0.71
CA ASP A 85 -7.88 8.89 0.65
C ASP A 85 -6.48 8.57 1.18
N TYR A 86 -5.99 7.36 0.92
CA TYR A 86 -4.68 6.92 1.38
C TYR A 86 -3.95 6.14 0.31
N ILE A 87 -2.62 6.29 0.31
CA ILE A 87 -1.74 5.44 -0.49
C ILE A 87 -0.87 4.65 0.48
N ILE A 88 -0.76 3.35 0.27
CA ILE A 88 0.10 2.51 1.07
C ILE A 88 1.27 2.07 0.19
N TYR A 89 2.47 2.48 0.58
CA TYR A 89 3.69 2.12 -0.12
C TYR A 89 4.38 0.98 0.60
N PHE A 90 4.67 -0.09 -0.14
CA PHE A 90 5.50 -1.19 0.34
C PHE A 90 6.87 -1.08 -0.32
N VAL A 91 7.92 -1.27 0.47
CA VAL A 91 9.28 -1.29 -0.05
C VAL A 91 9.61 -2.72 -0.47
N ARG A 92 9.80 -2.92 -1.78
CA ARG A 92 9.91 -4.26 -2.38
C ARG A 92 11.07 -5.06 -1.82
N ASN A 93 12.20 -4.42 -1.61
CA ASN A 93 13.42 -5.05 -1.14
C ASN A 93 13.71 -4.78 0.35
N GLY A 94 12.69 -4.39 1.10
CA GLY A 94 12.75 -4.16 2.54
C GLY A 94 11.57 -4.82 3.23
N GLU A 95 11.53 -4.69 4.54
CA GLU A 95 10.42 -5.23 5.35
C GLU A 95 9.67 -4.08 6.04
N TRP A 96 9.34 -3.04 5.27
CA TRP A 96 8.71 -1.83 5.79
C TRP A 96 7.95 -1.11 4.69
N GLY A 97 7.14 -0.15 5.09
CA GLY A 97 6.36 0.67 4.20
C GLY A 97 5.90 1.96 4.85
N PHE A 98 5.06 2.69 4.12
CA PHE A 98 4.49 3.96 4.59
C PHE A 98 3.01 4.03 4.26
N ILE A 99 2.23 4.61 5.18
CA ILE A 99 0.86 5.00 4.92
C ILE A 99 0.85 6.51 4.72
N VAL A 100 0.32 6.94 3.59
CA VAL A 100 0.43 8.32 3.11
C VAL A 100 -0.98 8.87 2.86
N PRO A 101 -1.39 9.95 3.54
CA PRO A 101 -2.61 10.65 3.14
C PRO A 101 -2.45 11.18 1.71
N ALA A 102 -3.50 11.08 0.91
CA ALA A 102 -3.44 11.59 -0.47
C ALA A 102 -3.08 13.08 -0.47
N PHE A 103 -2.28 13.49 -1.42
CA PHE A 103 -1.80 14.86 -1.52
C PHE A 103 -2.04 15.41 -2.93
N THR A 104 -2.06 16.74 -3.05
CA THR A 104 -2.34 17.41 -4.31
C THR A 104 -1.07 17.83 -5.07
N GLU A 105 0.07 17.89 -4.39
CA GLU A 105 1.34 18.21 -5.02
C GLU A 105 1.71 17.15 -6.06
N ALA A 106 2.54 17.50 -7.04
CA ALA A 106 2.99 16.54 -8.06
C ALA A 106 3.84 15.43 -7.45
N LYS A 107 4.59 15.76 -6.38
CA LYS A 107 5.46 14.81 -5.70
C LYS A 107 5.66 15.23 -4.24
N LYS A 108 5.99 14.28 -3.39
CA LYS A 108 6.37 14.49 -1.99
C LYS A 108 7.50 13.54 -1.61
N MET A 109 8.19 13.86 -0.53
CA MET A 109 9.14 12.92 0.06
C MET A 109 8.40 11.80 0.76
N LEU A 110 8.85 10.56 0.56
CA LEU A 110 8.22 9.40 1.19
C LEU A 110 8.27 9.49 2.72
N ASN A 111 9.32 10.09 3.28
CA ASN A 111 9.49 10.23 4.73
C ASN A 111 8.96 11.57 5.26
N ALA A 112 8.02 12.22 4.57
CA ALA A 112 7.41 13.45 5.06
C ALA A 112 6.78 13.24 6.43
N PRO A 113 6.70 14.29 7.29
CA PRO A 113 6.23 14.14 8.68
C PRO A 113 4.83 13.58 8.82
N GLU A 114 3.92 13.85 7.88
CA GLU A 114 2.55 13.36 7.88
C GLU A 114 2.43 11.89 7.47
N HIS A 115 3.49 11.29 6.93
CA HIS A 115 3.50 9.90 6.51
C HIS A 115 3.86 8.99 7.68
N LYS A 116 3.19 7.85 7.80
CA LYS A 116 3.41 6.92 8.91
C LYS A 116 4.13 5.68 8.41
N MET A 117 5.35 5.49 8.88
CA MET A 117 6.13 4.29 8.57
C MET A 117 5.62 3.11 9.39
N PHE A 118 5.67 1.93 8.81
CA PHE A 118 5.37 0.68 9.51
C PHE A 118 6.37 -0.41 9.10
N LEU A 119 6.71 -1.27 10.05
CA LEU A 119 7.40 -2.51 9.75
C LEU A 119 6.38 -3.51 9.20
N LEU A 120 6.83 -4.48 8.42
CA LEU A 120 5.95 -5.43 7.72
C LEU A 120 5.40 -6.49 8.69
N LYS A 121 4.58 -6.02 9.62
CA LYS A 121 3.89 -6.82 10.63
C LYS A 121 2.51 -6.22 10.86
N ARG A 122 1.52 -7.08 11.13
CA ARG A 122 0.15 -6.63 11.33
C ARG A 122 0.03 -5.50 12.36
N ASN A 123 0.58 -5.68 13.56
CA ASN A 123 0.40 -4.70 14.64
C ASN A 123 1.10 -3.38 14.32
N GLU A 124 2.25 -3.44 13.66
CA GLU A 124 2.97 -2.23 13.23
C GLU A 124 2.16 -1.47 12.18
N PHE A 125 1.63 -2.19 11.19
CA PHE A 125 0.77 -1.60 10.17
C PHE A 125 -0.47 -0.96 10.78
N LEU A 126 -1.18 -1.68 11.66
CA LEU A 126 -2.42 -1.18 12.25
C LEU A 126 -2.17 0.02 13.16
N THR A 127 -1.07 0.02 13.92
CA THR A 127 -0.70 1.19 14.72
C THR A 127 -0.50 2.42 13.82
N ALA A 128 0.23 2.26 12.73
CA ALA A 128 0.44 3.35 11.77
C ALA A 128 -0.88 3.80 11.14
N PHE A 129 -1.72 2.84 10.75
CA PHE A 129 -3.01 3.15 10.12
C PHE A 129 -3.94 3.92 11.05
N HIS A 130 -3.95 3.59 12.34
CA HIS A 130 -4.78 4.29 13.33
C HIS A 130 -4.28 5.69 13.66
N THR A 131 -3.03 6.01 13.36
CA THR A 131 -2.43 7.30 13.71
C THR A 131 -2.26 8.23 12.50
N VAL A 132 -2.47 7.76 11.28
CA VAL A 132 -2.43 8.61 10.10
C VAL A 132 -3.67 9.50 10.05
N ASP A 133 -3.51 10.73 9.58
CA ASP A 133 -4.60 11.71 9.52
C ASP A 133 -5.51 11.54 8.30
#